data_1162d52071f0602564e5020d8ed5a7fc
#
_entry.id   1162d52071f0602564e5020d8ed5a7fc
#
_cell.length_a   1.000
_cell.length_b   1.000
_cell.length_c   1.000
_cell.angle_alpha   90.00
_cell.angle_beta   90.00
_cell.angle_gamma   90.00
#
_symmetry.space_group_name_H-M   'P 1'
#
loop_
_entity.id
_entity.type
_entity.pdbx_description
1 polymer ?
#
loop_
_entity_poly.entity_id
_entity_poly.type
_entity_poly.pdbx_seq_one_letter_code
_entity_poly.pdbx_strand_id
1 'polypeptide(L)'
;MKEQMTTTGNSAGISGKRAQTQFRKYLLERNMSERTITAYCYALKQFYGLYSQLTDKNLQLYKVFLIERYKPQTVNLRLRAMNCFVRYRESSLCPVSMVHVQQKGFLEQIISQADYEFLKQRLWEDGEYNYYFLIRLMAATGVRISELVLFDVEDVKKGYRDIYSKGNKLRRVYIPAVLRKAFEEWPGFSQRPDGILFLNRFGAPLSASGIRFQLKVLQQGTTLTRMLYILILSGTGLQRILLKCVRILPCYRIF
;
A
#
# COMPACT_ATOMS: atom_id res chain seq x y z
N MET A 1 -9.03 -41.76 26.91
CA MET A 1 -7.59 -41.97 26.58
C MET A 1 -7.01 -40.61 26.21
N LYS A 2 -6.24 -40.01 27.10
CA LYS A 2 -5.49 -38.77 26.84
C LYS A 2 -4.12 -39.18 26.37
N GLU A 3 -3.82 -39.00 25.09
CA GLU A 3 -2.47 -39.22 24.57
C GLU A 3 -1.68 -37.91 24.62
N GLN A 4 -0.51 -38.06 25.15
CA GLN A 4 0.51 -37.11 25.52
C GLN A 4 0.98 -36.27 24.31
N MET A 5 0.82 -34.97 24.40
CA MET A 5 1.57 -34.00 23.59
C MET A 5 2.97 -33.86 24.21
N THR A 6 3.92 -34.61 23.68
CA THR A 6 5.32 -34.50 24.05
C THR A 6 6.01 -33.32 23.38
N THR A 7 6.72 -32.58 24.16
CA THR A 7 7.64 -31.49 23.96
C THR A 7 8.71 -31.77 22.87
N THR A 8 8.43 -31.39 21.61
CA THR A 8 9.44 -31.26 20.54
C THR A 8 9.56 -29.84 19.98
N GLY A 9 9.15 -28.83 20.77
CA GLY A 9 9.05 -27.43 20.31
C GLY A 9 10.36 -26.68 20.13
N ASN A 10 11.49 -27.11 20.73
CA ASN A 10 12.69 -26.26 20.77
C ASN A 10 13.65 -26.43 19.57
N SER A 11 13.83 -27.61 19.00
CA SER A 11 14.75 -27.83 17.89
C SER A 11 14.21 -27.33 16.53
N ALA A 12 12.91 -27.46 16.31
CA ALA A 12 12.25 -26.96 15.09
C ALA A 12 12.23 -25.43 15.02
N GLY A 13 12.09 -24.75 16.18
CA GLY A 13 12.12 -23.29 16.26
C GLY A 13 13.49 -22.70 15.93
N ILE A 14 14.57 -23.34 16.31
CA ILE A 14 15.96 -22.89 16.00
C ILE A 14 16.26 -23.07 14.51
N SER A 15 15.84 -24.19 13.91
CA SER A 15 15.98 -24.46 12.48
C SER A 15 15.23 -23.44 11.63
N GLY A 16 13.99 -23.11 11.99
CA GLY A 16 13.17 -22.13 11.26
C GLY A 16 13.71 -20.70 11.33
N LYS A 17 14.21 -20.26 12.48
CA LYS A 17 14.83 -18.94 12.65
C LYS A 17 16.12 -18.81 11.82
N ARG A 18 16.98 -19.82 11.83
CA ARG A 18 18.21 -19.84 11.03
C ARG A 18 17.90 -19.81 9.54
N ALA A 19 16.95 -20.62 9.08
CA ALA A 19 16.49 -20.63 7.69
C ALA A 19 15.92 -19.27 7.26
N GLN A 20 15.16 -18.59 8.13
CA GLN A 20 14.61 -17.27 7.87
C GLN A 20 15.71 -16.21 7.72
N THR A 21 16.73 -16.22 8.57
CA THR A 21 17.85 -15.27 8.50
C THR A 21 18.64 -15.45 7.21
N GLN A 22 18.96 -16.68 6.84
CA GLN A 22 19.68 -17.00 5.60
C GLN A 22 18.86 -16.63 4.36
N PHE A 23 17.56 -16.91 4.37
CA PHE A 23 16.67 -16.56 3.28
C PHE A 23 16.51 -15.04 3.13
N ARG A 24 16.47 -14.29 4.24
CA ARG A 24 16.49 -12.83 4.22
C ARG A 24 17.73 -12.29 3.51
N LYS A 25 18.92 -12.83 3.81
CA LYS A 25 20.18 -12.45 3.15
C LYS A 25 20.10 -12.70 1.63
N TYR A 26 19.66 -13.89 1.23
CA TYR A 26 19.47 -14.24 -0.17
C TYR A 26 18.52 -13.28 -0.92
N LEU A 27 17.40 -12.88 -0.28
CA LEU A 27 16.47 -11.92 -0.88
C LEU A 27 17.06 -10.51 -1.01
N LEU A 28 17.90 -10.09 -0.06
CA LEU A 28 18.66 -8.83 -0.12
C LEU A 28 19.65 -8.83 -1.28
N GLU A 29 20.43 -9.89 -1.44
CA GLU A 29 21.38 -10.09 -2.54
C GLU A 29 20.71 -10.03 -3.92
N ARG A 30 19.44 -10.37 -4.00
CA ARG A 30 18.61 -10.23 -5.20
C ARG A 30 17.93 -8.88 -5.36
N ASN A 31 18.32 -7.88 -4.58
CA ASN A 31 17.77 -6.52 -4.61
C ASN A 31 16.24 -6.46 -4.47
N MET A 32 15.65 -7.39 -3.70
CA MET A 32 14.23 -7.34 -3.43
C MET A 32 13.87 -6.19 -2.49
N SER A 33 12.71 -5.57 -2.70
CA SER A 33 12.25 -4.50 -1.81
C SER A 33 12.06 -5.01 -0.38
N GLU A 34 12.36 -4.18 0.62
CA GLU A 34 12.21 -4.52 2.04
C GLU A 34 10.80 -5.02 2.37
N ARG A 35 9.79 -4.44 1.73
CA ARG A 35 8.40 -4.88 1.87
C ARG A 35 8.18 -6.31 1.37
N THR A 36 8.81 -6.69 0.26
CA THR A 36 8.74 -8.05 -0.27
C THR A 36 9.47 -9.01 0.65
N ILE A 37 10.67 -8.62 1.12
CA ILE A 37 11.48 -9.42 2.05
C ILE A 37 10.69 -9.70 3.33
N THR A 38 10.10 -8.68 3.94
CA THR A 38 9.27 -8.81 5.14
C THR A 38 8.10 -9.76 4.92
N ALA A 39 7.38 -9.63 3.79
CA ALA A 39 6.24 -10.48 3.46
C ALA A 39 6.67 -11.95 3.25
N TYR A 40 7.81 -12.18 2.60
CA TYR A 40 8.32 -13.53 2.34
C TYR A 40 8.86 -14.20 3.61
N CYS A 41 9.59 -13.45 4.43
CA CYS A 41 10.05 -13.93 5.74
C CYS A 41 8.87 -14.25 6.68
N TYR A 42 7.80 -13.46 6.62
CA TYR A 42 6.58 -13.74 7.38
C TYR A 42 5.93 -15.07 6.94
N ALA A 43 5.81 -15.31 5.64
CA ALA A 43 5.26 -16.57 5.13
C ALA A 43 6.08 -17.78 5.60
N LEU A 44 7.41 -17.68 5.55
CA LEU A 44 8.31 -18.71 6.03
C LEU A 44 8.19 -18.94 7.54
N LYS A 45 8.11 -17.86 8.33
CA LYS A 45 7.86 -17.95 9.77
C LYS A 45 6.55 -18.66 10.09
N GLN A 46 5.49 -18.35 9.35
CA GLN A 46 4.19 -18.97 9.52
C GLN A 46 4.24 -20.46 9.17
N PHE A 47 4.90 -20.82 8.06
CA PHE A 47 5.06 -22.22 7.65
C PHE A 47 5.76 -23.04 8.74
N TYR A 48 6.93 -22.58 9.23
CA TYR A 48 7.67 -23.27 10.28
C TYR A 48 7.03 -23.21 11.67
N GLY A 49 6.05 -22.33 11.86
CA GLY A 49 5.19 -22.34 13.04
C GLY A 49 4.13 -23.45 13.01
N LEU A 50 3.82 -23.98 11.83
CA LEU A 50 2.82 -25.04 11.64
C LEU A 50 3.48 -26.41 11.37
N TYR A 51 4.62 -26.42 10.66
CA TYR A 51 5.29 -27.63 10.20
C TYR A 51 6.79 -27.55 10.51
N SER A 52 7.33 -28.62 11.08
CA SER A 52 8.76 -28.70 11.46
C SER A 52 9.68 -28.92 10.24
N GLN A 53 9.16 -29.54 9.17
CA GLN A 53 9.95 -29.95 8.00
C GLN A 53 9.34 -29.43 6.70
N LEU A 54 10.22 -29.07 5.76
CA LEU A 54 9.86 -28.68 4.41
C LEU A 54 9.74 -29.96 3.54
N THR A 55 8.51 -30.39 3.29
CA THR A 55 8.17 -31.54 2.45
C THR A 55 7.04 -31.20 1.50
N ASP A 56 6.88 -31.93 0.39
CA ASP A 56 5.76 -31.71 -0.54
C ASP A 56 4.41 -31.83 0.17
N LYS A 57 4.26 -32.83 1.05
CA LYS A 57 3.05 -33.00 1.87
C LYS A 57 2.76 -31.78 2.72
N ASN A 58 3.74 -31.26 3.44
CA ASN A 58 3.56 -30.09 4.29
C ASN A 58 3.31 -28.80 3.50
N LEU A 59 3.89 -28.67 2.31
CA LEU A 59 3.60 -27.56 1.40
C LEU A 59 2.16 -27.61 0.89
N GLN A 60 1.63 -28.77 0.54
CA GLN A 60 0.22 -28.92 0.14
C GLN A 60 -0.73 -28.66 1.31
N LEU A 61 -0.44 -29.18 2.50
CA LEU A 61 -1.22 -28.90 3.71
C LEU A 61 -1.21 -27.40 4.05
N TYR A 62 -0.06 -26.75 3.88
CA TYR A 62 0.04 -25.30 4.06
C TYR A 62 -0.82 -24.52 3.06
N LYS A 63 -0.88 -24.96 1.80
CA LYS A 63 -1.78 -24.37 0.80
C LYS A 63 -3.24 -24.48 1.23
N VAL A 64 -3.68 -25.67 1.69
CA VAL A 64 -5.04 -25.88 2.19
C VAL A 64 -5.33 -24.95 3.38
N PHE A 65 -4.45 -24.92 4.37
CA PHE A 65 -4.54 -24.00 5.51
C PHE A 65 -4.68 -22.54 5.10
N LEU A 66 -3.95 -22.11 4.06
CA LEU A 66 -4.03 -20.73 3.57
C LEU A 66 -5.36 -20.44 2.87
N ILE A 67 -5.87 -21.39 2.06
CA ILE A 67 -7.14 -21.24 1.32
C ILE A 67 -8.31 -21.07 2.30
N GLU A 68 -8.34 -21.82 3.38
CA GLU A 68 -9.39 -21.76 4.39
C GLU A 68 -9.44 -20.43 5.14
N ARG A 69 -8.30 -19.73 5.30
CA ARG A 69 -8.17 -18.56 6.19
C ARG A 69 -7.93 -17.24 5.53
N TYR A 70 -7.52 -17.22 4.26
CA TYR A 70 -7.07 -15.99 3.61
C TYR A 70 -7.68 -15.79 2.22
N LYS A 71 -7.78 -14.53 1.82
CA LYS A 71 -8.19 -14.17 0.46
C LYS A 71 -7.17 -14.70 -0.58
N PRO A 72 -7.61 -15.11 -1.79
CA PRO A 72 -6.76 -15.71 -2.82
C PRO A 72 -5.46 -14.94 -3.12
N GLN A 73 -5.50 -13.61 -3.08
CA GLN A 73 -4.30 -12.76 -3.28
C GLN A 73 -3.26 -12.96 -2.18
N THR A 74 -3.69 -13.09 -0.91
CA THR A 74 -2.81 -13.36 0.23
C THR A 74 -2.26 -14.78 0.17
N VAL A 75 -3.10 -15.75 -0.20
CA VAL A 75 -2.67 -17.13 -0.45
C VAL A 75 -1.54 -17.14 -1.47
N ASN A 76 -1.76 -16.55 -2.64
CA ASN A 76 -0.76 -16.51 -3.70
C ASN A 76 0.53 -15.77 -3.32
N LEU A 77 0.44 -14.70 -2.52
CA LEU A 77 1.63 -14.03 -2.00
C LEU A 77 2.49 -14.98 -1.15
N ARG A 78 1.86 -15.72 -0.24
CA ARG A 78 2.55 -16.67 0.63
C ARG A 78 3.08 -17.89 -0.11
N LEU A 79 2.32 -18.41 -1.08
CA LEU A 79 2.79 -19.52 -1.94
C LEU A 79 3.99 -19.08 -2.80
N ARG A 80 4.00 -17.85 -3.34
CA ARG A 80 5.17 -17.29 -4.04
C ARG A 80 6.40 -17.24 -3.15
N ALA A 81 6.23 -16.87 -1.87
CA ALA A 81 7.32 -16.84 -0.90
C ALA A 81 7.87 -18.26 -0.66
N MET A 82 7.00 -19.24 -0.46
CA MET A 82 7.40 -20.65 -0.28
C MET A 82 8.08 -21.22 -1.53
N ASN A 83 7.53 -20.98 -2.71
CA ASN A 83 8.17 -21.40 -3.97
C ASN A 83 9.53 -20.74 -4.21
N CYS A 84 9.70 -19.48 -3.78
CA CYS A 84 10.99 -18.80 -3.80
C CYS A 84 11.98 -19.46 -2.82
N PHE A 85 11.51 -19.83 -1.64
CA PHE A 85 12.31 -20.53 -0.64
C PHE A 85 12.71 -21.95 -1.07
N VAL A 86 11.79 -22.72 -1.66
CA VAL A 86 12.08 -24.05 -2.24
C VAL A 86 13.20 -23.95 -3.28
N ARG A 87 13.12 -22.98 -4.19
CA ARG A 87 14.17 -22.74 -5.20
C ARG A 87 15.50 -22.30 -4.58
N TYR A 88 15.46 -21.47 -3.54
CA TYR A 88 16.67 -21.05 -2.81
C TYR A 88 17.39 -22.24 -2.17
N ARG A 89 16.63 -23.21 -1.67
CA ARG A 89 17.18 -24.41 -1.03
C ARG A 89 17.67 -25.46 -2.03
N GLU A 90 17.57 -25.19 -3.34
CA GLU A 90 17.88 -26.16 -4.40
C GLU A 90 17.26 -27.52 -4.13
N SER A 91 16.06 -27.51 -3.58
CA SER A 91 15.32 -28.69 -3.17
C SER A 91 14.70 -29.38 -4.39
N SER A 92 14.67 -30.69 -4.40
CA SER A 92 13.93 -31.49 -5.39
C SER A 92 12.41 -31.39 -5.28
N LEU A 93 11.92 -30.59 -4.30
CA LEU A 93 10.49 -30.38 -4.07
C LEU A 93 9.83 -29.61 -5.22
N CYS A 94 8.62 -30.02 -5.57
CA CYS A 94 7.84 -29.36 -6.60
C CYS A 94 7.25 -28.02 -6.11
N PRO A 95 7.33 -26.94 -6.91
CA PRO A 95 6.65 -25.69 -6.61
C PRO A 95 5.13 -25.90 -6.49
N VAL A 96 4.53 -25.32 -5.47
CA VAL A 96 3.08 -25.38 -5.25
C VAL A 96 2.35 -24.48 -6.24
N SER A 97 1.33 -25.01 -6.91
CA SER A 97 0.50 -24.26 -7.85
C SER A 97 -0.28 -23.14 -7.16
N MET A 98 -0.38 -21.98 -7.85
CA MET A 98 -1.15 -20.82 -7.37
C MET A 98 -2.65 -21.11 -7.39
N VAL A 99 -3.39 -20.40 -6.55
CA VAL A 99 -4.86 -20.41 -6.58
C VAL A 99 -5.32 -19.45 -7.68
N HIS A 100 -6.34 -19.85 -8.43
CA HIS A 100 -6.96 -18.97 -9.43
C HIS A 100 -7.58 -17.75 -8.74
N VAL A 101 -7.27 -16.55 -9.25
CA VAL A 101 -7.85 -15.29 -8.76
C VAL A 101 -8.71 -14.72 -9.88
N GLN A 102 -10.02 -14.78 -9.68
CA GLN A 102 -10.93 -14.11 -10.59
C GLN A 102 -10.74 -12.59 -10.46
N GLN A 103 -10.31 -11.95 -11.53
CA GLN A 103 -10.23 -10.50 -11.60
C GLN A 103 -11.63 -9.97 -11.96
N LYS A 104 -12.18 -9.11 -11.10
CA LYS A 104 -13.38 -8.35 -11.45
C LYS A 104 -13.03 -7.41 -12.59
N GLY A 105 -13.67 -7.58 -13.74
CA GLY A 105 -13.41 -6.81 -14.96
C GLY A 105 -13.89 -5.34 -14.90
N PHE A 106 -14.62 -4.98 -13.83
CA PHE A 106 -15.17 -3.64 -13.64
C PHE A 106 -14.89 -3.12 -12.22
N LEU A 107 -14.70 -1.82 -12.14
CA LEU A 107 -14.52 -1.11 -10.88
C LEU A 107 -15.91 -0.74 -10.35
N GLU A 108 -16.40 -1.49 -9.38
CA GLU A 108 -17.72 -1.28 -8.77
C GLU A 108 -17.82 0.03 -7.96
N GLN A 109 -16.69 0.68 -7.74
CA GLN A 109 -16.60 1.80 -6.78
C GLN A 109 -15.77 2.94 -7.39
N ILE A 110 -16.38 3.68 -8.30
CA ILE A 110 -15.82 4.93 -8.83
C ILE A 110 -16.44 6.08 -8.03
N ILE A 111 -15.61 6.98 -7.52
CA ILE A 111 -16.06 8.23 -6.90
C ILE A 111 -16.73 9.07 -7.98
N SER A 112 -17.98 9.52 -7.77
CA SER A 112 -18.59 10.50 -8.63
C SER A 112 -18.00 11.88 -8.42
N GLN A 113 -18.15 12.78 -9.40
CA GLN A 113 -17.74 14.18 -9.25
C GLN A 113 -18.48 14.85 -8.08
N ALA A 114 -19.77 14.59 -7.95
CA ALA A 114 -20.59 15.14 -6.85
C ALA A 114 -20.07 14.72 -5.48
N ASP A 115 -19.72 13.44 -5.35
CA ASP A 115 -19.14 12.91 -4.11
C ASP A 115 -17.79 13.57 -3.80
N TYR A 116 -16.93 13.76 -4.79
CA TYR A 116 -15.64 14.42 -4.59
C TYR A 116 -15.80 15.88 -4.14
N GLU A 117 -16.71 16.63 -4.78
CA GLU A 117 -17.00 18.01 -4.38
C GLU A 117 -17.57 18.07 -2.95
N PHE A 118 -18.52 17.18 -2.62
CA PHE A 118 -19.07 17.08 -1.26
C PHE A 118 -17.98 16.79 -0.21
N LEU A 119 -17.06 15.87 -0.50
CA LEU A 119 -15.95 15.56 0.40
C LEU A 119 -15.04 16.78 0.63
N LYS A 120 -14.71 17.51 -0.44
CA LYS A 120 -13.89 18.72 -0.33
C LYS A 120 -14.58 19.77 0.54
N GLN A 121 -15.86 20.02 0.27
CA GLN A 121 -16.64 21.00 1.03
C GLN A 121 -16.67 20.62 2.51
N ARG A 122 -16.96 19.35 2.82
CA ARG A 122 -17.03 18.87 4.19
C ARG A 122 -15.71 19.01 4.94
N LEU A 123 -14.59 18.63 4.31
CA LEU A 123 -13.26 18.79 4.92
C LEU A 123 -12.89 20.25 5.17
N TRP A 124 -13.36 21.14 4.30
CA TRP A 124 -13.18 22.58 4.47
C TRP A 124 -14.00 23.13 5.63
N GLU A 125 -15.29 22.79 5.71
CA GLU A 125 -16.20 23.20 6.78
C GLU A 125 -15.77 22.67 8.16
N ASP A 126 -15.27 21.43 8.21
CA ASP A 126 -14.76 20.81 9.45
C ASP A 126 -13.37 21.34 9.87
N GLY A 127 -12.73 22.23 9.07
CA GLY A 127 -11.39 22.75 9.35
C GLY A 127 -10.26 21.77 9.11
N GLU A 128 -10.54 20.64 8.48
CA GLU A 128 -9.58 19.56 8.18
C GLU A 128 -8.75 19.90 6.93
N TYR A 129 -8.12 21.07 6.92
CA TYR A 129 -7.39 21.61 5.77
C TYR A 129 -6.27 20.72 5.28
N ASN A 130 -5.54 20.04 6.16
CA ASN A 130 -4.52 19.08 5.78
C ASN A 130 -5.08 17.99 4.86
N TYR A 131 -6.23 17.41 5.22
CA TYR A 131 -6.88 16.38 4.43
C TYR A 131 -7.57 16.94 3.19
N TYR A 132 -8.08 18.16 3.24
CA TYR A 132 -8.61 18.87 2.08
C TYR A 132 -7.54 19.02 0.98
N PHE A 133 -6.36 19.54 1.32
CA PHE A 133 -5.27 19.72 0.37
C PHE A 133 -4.65 18.38 -0.06
N LEU A 134 -4.58 17.42 0.85
CA LEU A 134 -4.10 16.07 0.58
C LEU A 134 -4.92 15.37 -0.51
N ILE A 135 -6.26 15.36 -0.38
CA ILE A 135 -7.13 14.72 -1.38
C ILE A 135 -7.11 15.47 -2.71
N ARG A 136 -7.03 16.80 -2.69
CA ARG A 136 -6.88 17.61 -3.92
C ARG A 136 -5.58 17.32 -4.65
N LEU A 137 -4.46 17.23 -3.93
CA LEU A 137 -3.16 16.91 -4.52
C LEU A 137 -3.16 15.48 -5.11
N MET A 138 -3.72 14.52 -4.39
CA MET A 138 -3.89 13.15 -4.91
C MET A 138 -4.77 13.12 -6.16
N ALA A 139 -5.90 13.84 -6.14
CA ALA A 139 -6.84 13.90 -7.26
C ALA A 139 -6.21 14.54 -8.50
N ALA A 140 -5.50 15.65 -8.31
CA ALA A 140 -4.89 16.40 -9.42
C ALA A 140 -3.67 15.68 -10.05
N THR A 141 -2.92 14.90 -9.25
CA THR A 141 -1.61 14.37 -9.67
C THR A 141 -1.58 12.85 -9.85
N GLY A 142 -2.54 12.13 -9.28
CA GLY A 142 -2.57 10.66 -9.29
C GLY A 142 -1.43 9.99 -8.51
N VAL A 143 -0.78 10.71 -7.58
CA VAL A 143 0.29 10.15 -6.75
C VAL A 143 -0.27 9.13 -5.76
N ARG A 144 0.55 8.13 -5.43
CA ARG A 144 0.20 7.16 -4.37
C ARG A 144 0.36 7.79 -3.00
N ILE A 145 -0.42 7.33 -2.01
CA ILE A 145 -0.27 7.82 -0.62
C ILE A 145 1.17 7.69 -0.12
N SER A 146 1.88 6.62 -0.47
CA SER A 146 3.29 6.44 -0.10
C SER A 146 4.25 7.42 -0.77
N GLU A 147 3.86 8.00 -1.90
CA GLU A 147 4.61 9.04 -2.61
C GLU A 147 4.20 10.43 -2.10
N LEU A 148 2.90 10.60 -1.80
CA LEU A 148 2.34 11.85 -1.29
C LEU A 148 2.98 12.33 0.01
N VAL A 149 3.25 11.41 0.93
CA VAL A 149 3.88 11.74 2.24
C VAL A 149 5.31 12.27 2.12
N LEU A 150 5.91 12.15 0.94
CA LEU A 150 7.26 12.65 0.66
C LEU A 150 7.26 14.07 0.12
N PHE A 151 6.08 14.62 -0.26
CA PHE A 151 6.01 15.98 -0.77
C PHE A 151 6.42 17.00 0.29
N ASP A 152 7.16 18.00 -0.13
CA ASP A 152 7.56 19.13 0.70
C ASP A 152 6.97 20.46 0.19
N VAL A 153 7.13 21.50 0.99
CA VAL A 153 6.67 22.85 0.68
C VAL A 153 7.30 23.37 -0.61
N GLU A 154 8.56 23.03 -0.84
CA GLU A 154 9.33 23.48 -2.00
C GLU A 154 8.81 22.85 -3.30
N ASP A 155 8.35 21.59 -3.29
CA ASP A 155 7.73 20.96 -4.45
C ASP A 155 6.49 21.73 -4.93
N VAL A 156 5.68 22.24 -3.99
CA VAL A 156 4.52 23.07 -4.32
C VAL A 156 4.97 24.41 -4.92
N LYS A 157 5.98 25.05 -4.35
CA LYS A 157 6.54 26.30 -4.86
C LYS A 157 7.13 26.12 -6.27
N LYS A 158 7.90 25.06 -6.50
CA LYS A 158 8.46 24.70 -7.82
C LYS A 158 7.37 24.27 -8.81
N GLY A 159 6.27 23.73 -8.34
CA GLY A 159 5.16 23.22 -9.15
C GLY A 159 5.36 21.79 -9.66
N TYR A 160 6.35 21.05 -9.19
CA TYR A 160 6.57 19.64 -9.52
C TYR A 160 7.39 18.92 -8.47
N ARG A 161 7.29 17.59 -8.48
CA ARG A 161 8.15 16.67 -7.74
C ARG A 161 8.62 15.52 -8.62
N ASP A 162 9.88 15.18 -8.52
CA ASP A 162 10.46 14.00 -9.15
C ASP A 162 10.34 12.79 -8.20
N ILE A 163 9.71 11.71 -8.69
CA ILE A 163 9.40 10.52 -7.90
C ILE A 163 10.08 9.30 -8.52
N TYR A 164 10.81 8.56 -7.71
CA TYR A 164 11.37 7.26 -8.09
C TYR A 164 10.31 6.17 -7.90
N SER A 165 9.93 5.55 -9.00
CA SER A 165 8.97 4.44 -9.04
C SER A 165 9.68 3.08 -8.95
N LYS A 166 8.90 2.00 -8.81
CA LYS A 166 9.41 0.63 -8.82
C LYS A 166 10.29 0.37 -10.06
N GLY A 167 11.49 -0.15 -9.84
CA GLY A 167 12.48 -0.39 -10.90
C GLY A 167 13.32 0.84 -11.24
N ASN A 168 13.48 1.76 -10.29
CA ASN A 168 14.30 2.98 -10.40
C ASN A 168 13.90 3.91 -11.57
N LYS A 169 12.62 3.86 -11.98
CA LYS A 169 12.10 4.75 -13.01
C LYS A 169 11.75 6.10 -12.41
N LEU A 170 12.42 7.15 -12.84
CA LEU A 170 12.11 8.53 -12.49
C LEU A 170 10.87 8.99 -13.24
N ARG A 171 9.93 9.62 -12.54
CA ARG A 171 8.80 10.34 -13.15
C ARG A 171 8.62 11.70 -12.51
N ARG A 172 8.37 12.71 -13.32
CA ARG A 172 8.00 14.04 -12.85
C ARG A 172 6.48 14.14 -12.70
N VAL A 173 6.06 14.65 -11.54
CA VAL A 173 4.66 14.88 -11.20
C VAL A 173 4.46 16.37 -11.10
N TYR A 174 3.63 16.93 -11.97
CA TYR A 174 3.34 18.37 -12.00
C TYR A 174 2.16 18.69 -11.08
N ILE A 175 2.25 19.82 -10.37
CA ILE A 175 1.19 20.37 -9.51
C ILE A 175 0.51 21.51 -10.28
N PRO A 176 -0.81 21.40 -10.58
CA PRO A 176 -1.52 22.43 -11.33
C PRO A 176 -1.45 23.81 -10.67
N ALA A 177 -1.34 24.87 -11.46
CA ALA A 177 -1.22 26.24 -10.98
C ALA A 177 -2.38 26.66 -10.06
N VAL A 178 -3.61 26.23 -10.39
CA VAL A 178 -4.80 26.49 -9.55
C VAL A 178 -4.66 25.88 -8.15
N LEU A 179 -4.06 24.69 -8.06
CA LEU A 179 -3.83 24.06 -6.75
C LEU A 179 -2.70 24.74 -6.00
N ARG A 180 -1.64 25.19 -6.67
CA ARG A 180 -0.54 25.95 -6.06
C ARG A 180 -1.06 27.25 -5.43
N LYS A 181 -1.86 28.04 -6.16
CA LYS A 181 -2.50 29.26 -5.63
C LYS A 181 -3.35 28.97 -4.39
N ALA A 182 -4.14 27.89 -4.43
CA ALA A 182 -4.93 27.49 -3.27
C ALA A 182 -4.08 27.10 -2.05
N PHE A 183 -2.89 26.53 -2.26
CA PHE A 183 -1.93 26.27 -1.17
C PHE A 183 -1.39 27.60 -0.60
N GLU A 184 -1.05 28.57 -1.44
CA GLU A 184 -0.54 29.89 -1.02
C GLU A 184 -1.54 30.65 -0.15
N GLU A 185 -2.84 30.48 -0.40
CA GLU A 185 -3.93 31.07 0.39
C GLU A 185 -4.16 30.36 1.73
N TRP A 186 -3.59 29.17 1.93
CA TRP A 186 -3.75 28.41 3.16
C TRP A 186 -2.68 28.80 4.19
N PRO A 187 -3.06 29.35 5.38
CA PRO A 187 -2.10 29.78 6.40
C PRO A 187 -1.17 28.66 6.87
N GLY A 188 -1.66 27.42 6.93
CA GLY A 188 -0.86 26.24 7.28
C GLY A 188 0.26 25.91 6.27
N PHE A 189 0.24 26.54 5.10
CA PHE A 189 1.29 26.44 4.08
C PHE A 189 2.08 27.76 3.96
N SER A 190 1.39 28.90 3.83
CA SER A 190 2.02 30.21 3.56
C SER A 190 2.99 30.66 4.66
N GLN A 191 2.75 30.26 5.90
CA GLN A 191 3.61 30.58 7.05
C GLN A 191 4.83 29.64 7.17
N ARG A 192 4.96 28.64 6.31
CA ARG A 192 6.03 27.65 6.36
C ARG A 192 7.04 27.88 5.25
N PRO A 193 8.32 28.13 5.58
CA PRO A 193 9.36 28.34 4.58
C PRO A 193 9.73 27.07 3.83
N ASP A 194 9.77 25.92 4.53
CA ASP A 194 10.25 24.63 4.02
C ASP A 194 9.65 23.43 4.79
N GLY A 195 10.17 22.26 4.53
CA GLY A 195 9.87 21.01 5.22
C GLY A 195 8.73 20.21 4.59
N ILE A 196 8.43 19.05 5.18
CA ILE A 196 7.40 18.12 4.69
C ILE A 196 6.03 18.82 4.63
N LEU A 197 5.33 18.63 3.51
CA LEU A 197 4.09 19.35 3.21
C LEU A 197 2.96 19.03 4.21
N PHE A 198 2.75 17.75 4.53
CA PHE A 198 1.66 17.32 5.39
C PHE A 198 2.15 16.86 6.75
N LEU A 199 1.73 17.59 7.78
CA LEU A 199 2.07 17.29 9.17
C LEU A 199 0.83 16.85 9.95
N ASN A 200 1.04 16.07 11.00
CA ASN A 200 0.00 15.75 11.95
C ASN A 200 -0.18 16.91 12.97
N ARG A 201 -1.15 16.78 13.86
CA ARG A 201 -1.46 17.77 14.92
C ARG A 201 -0.30 18.05 15.89
N PHE A 202 0.73 17.18 15.88
CA PHE A 202 1.92 17.31 16.73
C PHE A 202 3.12 17.91 15.96
N GLY A 203 2.93 18.32 14.71
CA GLY A 203 4.00 18.86 13.85
C GLY A 203 4.92 17.79 13.23
N ALA A 204 4.64 16.50 13.43
CA ALA A 204 5.40 15.43 12.79
C ALA A 204 4.81 15.03 11.41
N PRO A 205 5.65 14.54 10.47
CA PRO A 205 5.18 14.12 9.15
C PRO A 205 4.07 13.06 9.22
N LEU A 206 3.04 13.20 8.37
CA LEU A 206 2.00 12.20 8.24
C LEU A 206 2.59 10.92 7.64
N SER A 207 2.28 9.78 8.26
CA SER A 207 2.62 8.47 7.69
C SER A 207 1.54 7.98 6.72
N ALA A 208 1.92 7.19 5.73
CA ALA A 208 0.97 6.57 4.79
C ALA A 208 -0.09 5.68 5.49
N SER A 209 0.26 5.06 6.62
CA SER A 209 -0.68 4.31 7.47
C SER A 209 -1.62 5.21 8.24
N GLY A 210 -1.10 6.32 8.80
CA GLY A 210 -1.90 7.33 9.50
C GLY A 210 -2.93 7.97 8.57
N ILE A 211 -2.52 8.35 7.36
CA ILE A 211 -3.45 8.88 6.34
C ILE A 211 -4.58 7.88 6.05
N ARG A 212 -4.24 6.60 5.81
CA ARG A 212 -5.26 5.57 5.54
C ARG A 212 -6.20 5.38 6.72
N PHE A 213 -5.67 5.39 7.93
CA PHE A 213 -6.48 5.25 9.14
C PHE A 213 -7.43 6.43 9.28
N GLN A 214 -6.94 7.66 9.18
CA GLN A 214 -7.77 8.86 9.32
C GLN A 214 -8.83 8.98 8.23
N LEU A 215 -8.47 8.71 6.97
CA LEU A 215 -9.45 8.66 5.89
C LEU A 215 -10.53 7.60 6.14
N LYS A 216 -10.20 6.48 6.81
CA LYS A 216 -11.18 5.48 7.23
C LYS A 216 -12.06 5.96 8.39
N VAL A 217 -11.52 6.73 9.33
CA VAL A 217 -12.29 7.33 10.44
C VAL A 217 -13.27 8.37 9.91
N LEU A 218 -12.82 9.27 9.03
CA LEU A 218 -13.68 10.24 8.34
C LEU A 218 -14.82 9.56 7.56
N GLN A 219 -14.61 8.31 7.15
CA GLN A 219 -15.59 7.45 6.52
C GLN A 219 -16.73 7.04 7.46
N GLN A 220 -16.46 6.80 8.73
CA GLN A 220 -17.45 6.23 9.67
C GLN A 220 -18.51 7.25 10.13
N GLY A 221 -18.24 8.54 10.00
CA GLY A 221 -19.12 9.64 10.42
C GLY A 221 -20.16 10.10 9.38
N THR A 222 -20.08 9.63 8.13
CA THR A 222 -20.93 10.12 7.04
C THR A 222 -21.21 9.02 5.99
N THR A 223 -22.24 9.21 5.16
CA THR A 223 -22.55 8.41 3.94
C THR A 223 -21.37 8.34 2.93
N LEU A 224 -20.27 9.03 3.21
CA LEU A 224 -18.97 9.03 2.52
C LEU A 224 -18.20 7.70 2.56
N THR A 225 -18.77 6.70 3.21
CA THR A 225 -18.19 5.37 3.49
C THR A 225 -17.58 4.70 2.25
N ARG A 226 -18.20 4.86 1.11
CA ARG A 226 -17.78 4.21 -0.14
C ARG A 226 -16.60 4.92 -0.83
N MET A 227 -16.51 6.22 -0.66
CA MET A 227 -15.62 7.10 -1.43
C MET A 227 -14.16 7.05 -0.97
N LEU A 228 -13.95 7.16 0.33
CA LEU A 228 -12.62 7.17 0.93
C LEU A 228 -11.94 5.80 0.85
N TYR A 229 -12.71 4.73 0.84
CA TYR A 229 -12.20 3.37 0.67
C TYR A 229 -11.49 3.17 -0.68
N ILE A 230 -11.98 3.82 -1.73
CA ILE A 230 -11.38 3.76 -3.08
C ILE A 230 -10.09 4.55 -3.14
N LEU A 231 -10.04 5.74 -2.55
CA LEU A 231 -8.82 6.54 -2.41
C LEU A 231 -7.73 5.77 -1.64
N ILE A 232 -8.13 4.96 -0.67
CA ILE A 232 -7.23 4.19 0.18
C ILE A 232 -6.70 2.92 -0.49
N LEU A 233 -7.57 2.19 -1.20
CA LEU A 233 -7.22 0.86 -1.74
C LEU A 233 -6.59 0.89 -3.12
N SER A 234 -6.88 1.91 -3.93
CA SER A 234 -6.45 1.95 -5.32
C SER A 234 -5.06 2.56 -5.50
N GLY A 235 -4.05 2.01 -4.87
CA GLY A 235 -2.65 2.38 -5.17
C GLY A 235 -2.25 2.24 -6.63
N THR A 236 -3.11 1.68 -7.47
CA THR A 236 -2.88 1.47 -8.92
C THR A 236 -4.07 1.84 -9.81
N GLY A 237 -5.28 1.99 -9.26
CA GLY A 237 -6.51 2.25 -10.05
C GLY A 237 -6.90 3.72 -10.18
N LEU A 238 -6.44 4.57 -9.27
CA LEU A 238 -6.82 5.99 -9.19
C LEU A 238 -6.44 6.80 -10.43
N GLN A 239 -5.29 6.51 -11.05
CA GLN A 239 -4.86 7.22 -12.26
C GLN A 239 -5.87 7.13 -13.41
N ARG A 240 -6.57 6.00 -13.56
CA ARG A 240 -7.59 5.84 -14.61
C ARG A 240 -8.92 6.51 -14.27
N ILE A 241 -9.25 6.63 -12.99
CA ILE A 241 -10.53 7.15 -12.50
C ILE A 241 -10.50 8.67 -12.44
N LEU A 242 -9.45 9.24 -11.87
CA LEU A 242 -9.29 10.69 -11.73
C LEU A 242 -9.03 11.39 -13.07
N LEU A 243 -8.30 10.77 -13.99
CA LEU A 243 -8.12 11.28 -15.35
C LEU A 243 -9.45 11.35 -16.15
N LYS A 244 -10.43 10.49 -15.86
CA LYS A 244 -11.78 10.62 -16.44
C LYS A 244 -12.55 11.77 -15.81
N CYS A 245 -12.46 12.00 -14.50
CA CYS A 245 -13.13 13.12 -13.83
C CYS A 245 -12.48 14.48 -14.20
N VAL A 246 -11.17 14.53 -14.35
CA VAL A 246 -10.44 15.76 -14.74
C VAL A 246 -10.64 16.09 -16.23
N ARG A 247 -10.93 15.11 -17.10
CA ARG A 247 -11.25 15.35 -18.52
C ARG A 247 -12.57 16.09 -18.75
N ILE A 248 -13.43 16.22 -17.73
CA ILE A 248 -14.71 16.92 -17.83
C ILE A 248 -14.58 18.42 -17.46
N LEU A 249 -13.42 18.85 -16.97
CA LEU A 249 -13.16 20.28 -16.78
C LEU A 249 -12.77 20.92 -18.13
N PRO A 250 -13.53 21.92 -18.66
CA PRO A 250 -13.35 22.44 -20.02
C PRO A 250 -12.11 23.34 -20.24
N CYS A 251 -11.10 23.28 -19.41
CA CYS A 251 -9.96 24.21 -19.42
C CYS A 251 -8.56 23.59 -19.51
N TYR A 252 -8.40 22.39 -20.10
CA TYR A 252 -7.04 21.91 -20.40
C TYR A 252 -6.95 21.37 -21.83
N ARG A 253 -6.98 22.26 -22.83
CA ARG A 253 -6.19 22.04 -24.06
C ARG A 253 -4.75 22.37 -23.69
N ILE A 254 -3.94 21.34 -23.53
CA ILE A 254 -2.48 21.46 -23.52
C ILE A 254 -2.06 21.45 -25.00
N PHE A 255 -1.45 22.56 -25.43
CA PHE A 255 -0.57 22.59 -26.57
C PHE A 255 0.70 21.84 -26.24
#